data_4b1b908ffada40b1c8357f5fe369d2c4
#
_entry.id   4b1b908ffada40b1c8357f5fe369d2c4
#
_cell.length_a   1.000
_cell.length_b   1.000
_cell.length_c   1.000
_cell.angle_alpha   90.00
_cell.angle_beta   90.00
_cell.angle_gamma   90.00
#
_symmetry.space_group_name_H-M   'P 1'
#
loop_
_entity.id
_entity.type
_entity.pdbx_description
1 polymer ?
#
loop_
_entity_poly.entity_id
_entity_poly.type
_entity_poly.pdbx_seq_one_letter_code
_entity_poly.pdbx_strand_id
1 'polypeptide(L)'
;MRKVTTNQGKKTPGVDKKIWSAPASKMKAVLQLIDKQYRAKPLRRVYIEKKNGKKKRPLGIPTIYDRAMQTLYALALEPIAETTADTVSFAFRKGRSAKDACEQIFYVVERSALQNGL
;
A
#
# COMPACT_ATOMS: atom_id res chain seq x y z
N MET A 1 -0.76 -12.72 6.25
CA MET A 1 0.56 -13.39 6.04
C MET A 1 0.95 -13.53 4.56
N ARG A 2 0.15 -14.16 3.71
CA ARG A 2 0.49 -14.42 2.30
C ARG A 2 0.98 -13.16 1.56
N LYS A 3 0.27 -12.02 1.63
CA LYS A 3 0.67 -10.76 0.98
C LYS A 3 2.10 -10.29 1.32
N VAL A 4 2.57 -10.50 2.55
CA VAL A 4 3.90 -10.04 3.00
C VAL A 4 5.01 -11.01 2.62
N THR A 5 4.71 -12.32 2.57
CA THR A 5 5.69 -13.38 2.33
C THR A 5 5.81 -13.80 0.86
N THR A 6 4.96 -13.31 -0.03
CA THR A 6 4.98 -13.63 -1.48
C THR A 6 5.33 -12.44 -2.37
N ASN A 7 5.33 -11.20 -1.84
CA ASN A 7 5.65 -10.01 -2.61
C ASN A 7 7.15 -9.94 -2.99
N GLN A 8 7.49 -9.03 -3.92
CA GLN A 8 8.88 -8.83 -4.37
C GLN A 8 9.83 -8.45 -3.22
N GLY A 9 9.34 -7.73 -2.20
CA GLY A 9 10.11 -7.32 -1.03
C GLY A 9 10.29 -8.38 0.06
N LYS A 10 9.82 -9.62 -0.13
CA LYS A 10 9.84 -10.69 0.89
C LYS A 10 11.22 -11.02 1.47
N LYS A 11 12.27 -10.84 0.67
CA LYS A 11 13.67 -11.08 1.08
C LYS A 11 14.40 -9.82 1.58
N THR A 12 13.75 -8.66 1.57
CA THR A 12 14.35 -7.39 1.99
C THR A 12 14.06 -7.14 3.48
N PRO A 13 15.05 -7.27 4.38
CA PRO A 13 14.84 -7.08 5.81
C PRO A 13 14.76 -5.58 6.16
N GLY A 14 14.06 -5.28 7.25
CA GLY A 14 14.07 -3.96 7.89
C GLY A 14 15.34 -3.70 8.71
N VAL A 15 15.23 -2.82 9.69
CA VAL A 15 16.31 -2.48 10.63
C VAL A 15 16.71 -3.67 11.51
N ASP A 16 15.77 -4.56 11.80
CA ASP A 16 15.96 -5.76 12.63
C ASP A 16 16.61 -6.95 11.90
N LYS A 17 16.91 -6.80 10.60
CA LYS A 17 17.51 -7.81 9.72
C LYS A 17 16.74 -9.15 9.66
N LYS A 18 15.50 -9.20 10.16
CA LYS A 18 14.67 -10.41 10.18
C LYS A 18 13.88 -10.58 8.88
N ILE A 19 13.74 -11.85 8.46
CA ILE A 19 12.87 -12.27 7.35
C ILE A 19 12.10 -13.52 7.77
N TRP A 20 10.94 -13.75 7.16
CA TRP A 20 10.10 -14.94 7.45
C TRP A 20 10.17 -15.90 6.26
N SER A 21 11.22 -16.70 6.19
CA SER A 21 11.41 -17.69 5.13
C SER A 21 10.77 -19.05 5.48
N ALA A 22 11.03 -19.55 6.68
CA ALA A 22 10.58 -20.86 7.13
C ALA A 22 9.09 -20.85 7.58
N PRO A 23 8.33 -21.96 7.38
CA PRO A 23 6.94 -22.08 7.85
C PRO A 23 6.78 -21.82 9.34
N ALA A 24 7.70 -22.35 10.17
CA ALA A 24 7.68 -22.15 11.62
C ALA A 24 7.82 -20.67 12.03
N SER A 25 8.69 -19.90 11.35
CA SER A 25 8.83 -18.46 11.59
C SER A 25 7.58 -17.67 11.21
N LYS A 26 6.88 -18.08 10.14
CA LYS A 26 5.61 -17.49 9.73
C LYS A 26 4.50 -17.77 10.75
N MET A 27 4.41 -19.00 11.26
CA MET A 27 3.42 -19.37 12.28
C MET A 27 3.64 -18.61 13.57
N LYS A 28 4.89 -18.56 14.07
CA LYS A 28 5.25 -17.77 15.25
C LYS A 28 4.87 -16.30 15.08
N ALA A 29 5.12 -15.72 13.92
CA ALA A 29 4.79 -14.34 13.62
C ALA A 29 3.28 -14.08 13.63
N VAL A 30 2.44 -15.04 13.16
CA VAL A 30 0.96 -14.91 13.22
C VAL A 30 0.50 -14.75 14.66
N LEU A 31 1.01 -15.58 15.57
CA LEU A 31 0.65 -15.49 16.98
C LEU A 31 1.08 -14.17 17.64
N GLN A 32 2.19 -13.60 17.19
CA GLN A 32 2.68 -12.30 17.68
C GLN A 32 1.90 -11.10 17.14
N LEU A 33 1.18 -11.22 16.00
CA LEU A 33 0.37 -10.13 15.43
C LEU A 33 -0.86 -9.74 16.28
N ILE A 34 -1.18 -10.54 17.31
CA ILE A 34 -2.29 -10.29 18.24
C ILE A 34 -1.87 -9.35 19.39
N ASP A 35 -0.61 -8.95 19.45
CA ASP A 35 -0.09 -8.11 20.51
C ASP A 35 -0.72 -6.71 20.51
N LYS A 36 -1.45 -6.41 21.59
CA LYS A 36 -2.11 -5.10 21.80
C LYS A 36 -1.11 -3.97 22.09
N GLN A 37 0.13 -4.28 22.44
CA GLN A 37 1.17 -3.31 22.76
C GLN A 37 2.12 -3.04 21.56
N TYR A 38 1.69 -3.34 20.34
CA TYR A 38 2.50 -3.12 19.17
C TYR A 38 2.99 -1.67 19.05
N ARG A 39 4.31 -1.52 18.86
CA ARG A 39 4.96 -0.25 18.50
C ARG A 39 5.79 -0.44 17.24
N ALA A 40 5.59 0.43 16.26
CA ALA A 40 6.35 0.40 15.02
C ALA A 40 7.84 0.67 15.27
N LYS A 41 8.70 -0.06 14.56
CA LYS A 41 10.16 0.12 14.64
C LYS A 41 10.64 1.20 13.64
N PRO A 42 11.81 1.80 13.87
CA PRO A 42 12.41 2.71 12.91
C PRO A 42 12.58 2.08 11.51
N LEU A 43 12.46 2.89 10.48
CA LEU A 43 12.64 2.45 9.10
C LEU A 43 14.13 2.32 8.77
N ARG A 44 14.53 1.26 8.07
CA ARG A 44 15.85 1.17 7.46
C ARG A 44 15.90 2.05 6.21
N ARG A 45 16.69 3.11 6.24
CA ARG A 45 16.85 4.01 5.10
C ARG A 45 17.83 3.43 4.08
N VAL A 46 17.40 3.37 2.82
CA VAL A 46 18.22 2.99 1.66
C VAL A 46 18.06 4.06 0.59
N TYR A 47 19.15 4.40 -0.10
CA TYR A 47 19.11 5.38 -1.18
C TYR A 47 19.08 4.66 -2.53
N ILE A 48 18.07 4.99 -3.35
CA ILE A 48 17.90 4.44 -4.70
C ILE A 48 18.21 5.52 -5.71
N GLU A 49 18.98 5.19 -6.73
CA GLU A 49 19.27 6.09 -7.84
C GLU A 49 18.02 6.33 -8.69
N LYS A 50 17.81 7.60 -9.07
CA LYS A 50 16.77 7.94 -10.05
C LYS A 50 17.26 7.59 -11.46
N LYS A 51 16.31 7.32 -12.39
CA LYS A 51 16.62 6.97 -13.78
C LYS A 51 17.62 7.93 -14.46
N ASN A 52 17.68 9.17 -14.03
CA ASN A 52 18.60 10.17 -14.60
C ASN A 52 20.00 10.18 -13.93
N GLY A 53 20.34 9.24 -13.08
CA GLY A 53 21.67 9.04 -12.47
C GLY A 53 22.21 10.12 -11.55
N LYS A 54 21.67 11.35 -11.59
CA LYS A 54 22.21 12.51 -10.87
C LYS A 54 21.68 12.71 -9.44
N LYS A 55 20.57 12.07 -9.07
CA LYS A 55 19.92 12.25 -7.74
C LYS A 55 19.50 10.93 -7.16
N LYS A 56 19.74 10.74 -5.85
CA LYS A 56 19.25 9.58 -5.07
C LYS A 56 17.96 9.97 -4.35
N ARG A 57 17.04 9.02 -4.22
CA ARG A 57 15.84 9.16 -3.38
C ARG A 57 15.95 8.25 -2.15
N PRO A 58 15.64 8.74 -0.95
CA PRO A 58 15.59 7.89 0.22
C PRO A 58 14.36 6.97 0.14
N LEU A 59 14.54 5.71 0.48
CA LEU A 59 13.49 4.72 0.67
C LEU A 59 13.55 4.22 2.10
N GLY A 60 12.43 4.31 2.83
CA GLY A 60 12.27 3.73 4.16
C GLY A 60 11.73 2.32 4.06
N ILE A 61 12.50 1.34 4.57
CA ILE A 61 12.10 -0.07 4.57
C ILE A 61 11.67 -0.46 5.98
N PRO A 62 10.36 -0.71 6.23
CA PRO A 62 9.87 -1.17 7.51
C PRO A 62 10.28 -2.62 7.78
N THR A 63 10.23 -3.05 9.04
CA THR A 63 10.45 -4.45 9.39
C THR A 63 9.37 -5.33 8.76
N ILE A 64 9.65 -6.62 8.64
CA ILE A 64 8.66 -7.55 8.07
C ILE A 64 7.41 -7.66 8.96
N TYR A 65 7.59 -7.48 10.27
CA TYR A 65 6.50 -7.42 11.24
C TYR A 65 5.63 -6.17 11.03
N ASP A 66 6.23 -4.99 10.87
CA ASP A 66 5.51 -3.74 10.60
C ASP A 66 4.73 -3.82 9.28
N ARG A 67 5.30 -4.44 8.23
CA ARG A 67 4.58 -4.68 6.96
C ARG A 67 3.36 -5.58 7.16
N ALA A 68 3.46 -6.60 8.03
CA ALA A 68 2.34 -7.47 8.34
C ALA A 68 1.24 -6.72 9.09
N MET A 69 1.59 -5.88 10.07
CA MET A 69 0.65 -5.01 10.78
C MET A 69 -0.01 -4.01 9.82
N GLN A 70 0.76 -3.33 8.98
CA GLN A 70 0.22 -2.43 7.95
C GLN A 70 -0.78 -3.14 7.02
N THR A 71 -0.46 -4.38 6.62
CA THR A 71 -1.36 -5.18 5.78
C THR A 71 -2.65 -5.55 6.52
N LEU A 72 -2.56 -5.87 7.81
CA LEU A 72 -3.71 -6.18 8.65
C LEU A 72 -4.64 -4.97 8.79
N TYR A 73 -4.08 -3.81 9.14
CA TYR A 73 -4.83 -2.56 9.21
C TYR A 73 -5.44 -2.16 7.86
N ALA A 74 -4.68 -2.30 6.78
CA ALA A 74 -5.19 -2.00 5.44
C ALA A 74 -6.39 -2.89 5.07
N LEU A 75 -6.37 -4.18 5.42
CA LEU A 75 -7.49 -5.10 5.18
C LEU A 75 -8.73 -4.74 6.00
N ALA A 76 -8.55 -4.24 7.23
CA ALA A 76 -9.66 -3.83 8.08
C ALA A 76 -10.25 -2.47 7.66
N LEU A 77 -9.42 -1.52 7.25
CA LEU A 77 -9.85 -0.17 6.89
C LEU A 77 -10.33 -0.04 5.45
N GLU A 78 -9.88 -0.92 4.54
CA GLU A 78 -10.23 -0.84 3.12
C GLU A 78 -11.75 -0.84 2.86
N PRO A 79 -12.57 -1.71 3.46
CA PRO A 79 -14.02 -1.67 3.27
C PRO A 79 -14.64 -0.36 3.75
N ILE A 80 -14.17 0.16 4.88
CA ILE A 80 -14.65 1.44 5.44
C ILE A 80 -14.28 2.59 4.50
N ALA A 81 -13.02 2.63 4.05
CA ALA A 81 -12.57 3.67 3.13
C ALA A 81 -13.32 3.65 1.80
N GLU A 82 -13.67 2.47 1.26
CA GLU A 82 -14.43 2.36 0.02
C GLU A 82 -15.90 2.80 0.18
N THR A 83 -16.51 2.62 1.35
CA THR A 83 -17.89 3.02 1.61
C THR A 83 -18.05 4.50 1.97
N THR A 84 -17.02 5.10 2.59
CA THR A 84 -17.09 6.50 3.08
C THR A 84 -16.40 7.51 2.16
N ALA A 85 -15.52 7.05 1.26
CA ALA A 85 -14.78 7.93 0.38
C ALA A 85 -15.62 8.41 -0.80
N ASP A 86 -15.23 9.55 -1.36
CA ASP A 86 -15.82 10.13 -2.56
C ASP A 86 -15.82 9.13 -3.74
N THR A 87 -16.98 9.03 -4.41
CA THR A 87 -17.20 8.12 -5.55
C THR A 87 -16.33 8.47 -6.76
N VAL A 88 -15.95 9.74 -6.93
CA VAL A 88 -15.13 10.25 -8.04
C VAL A 88 -13.63 10.27 -7.72
N SER A 89 -13.20 9.72 -6.59
CA SER A 89 -11.79 9.53 -6.25
C SER A 89 -11.26 8.24 -6.84
N PHE A 90 -10.26 8.31 -7.72
CA PHE A 90 -9.71 7.15 -8.44
C PHE A 90 -8.30 6.77 -8.02
N ALA A 91 -7.50 7.72 -7.51
CA ALA A 91 -6.09 7.50 -7.20
C ALA A 91 -5.89 6.57 -5.99
N PHE A 92 -4.96 5.61 -6.13
CA PHE A 92 -4.57 4.66 -5.08
C PHE A 92 -5.68 3.73 -4.57
N ARG A 93 -6.76 3.57 -5.31
CA ARG A 93 -7.89 2.70 -4.96
C ARG A 93 -7.86 1.41 -5.77
N LYS A 94 -8.20 0.30 -5.12
CA LYS A 94 -8.27 -1.00 -5.79
C LYS A 94 -9.45 -1.05 -6.77
N GLY A 95 -9.24 -1.70 -7.90
CA GLY A 95 -10.26 -1.82 -8.93
C GLY A 95 -10.57 -0.53 -9.69
N ARG A 96 -9.86 0.57 -9.40
CA ARG A 96 -9.97 1.84 -10.13
C ARG A 96 -8.67 2.15 -10.87
N SER A 97 -8.80 2.73 -12.06
CA SER A 97 -7.69 3.04 -12.95
C SER A 97 -7.76 4.48 -13.46
N ALA A 98 -6.70 4.94 -14.09
CA ALA A 98 -6.70 6.23 -14.77
C ALA A 98 -7.74 6.29 -15.92
N LYS A 99 -8.06 5.14 -16.54
CA LYS A 99 -9.10 5.04 -17.55
C LYS A 99 -10.47 5.43 -17.00
N ASP A 100 -10.83 4.90 -15.82
CA ASP A 100 -12.12 5.20 -15.17
C ASP A 100 -12.22 6.68 -14.81
N ALA A 101 -11.11 7.31 -14.42
CA ALA A 101 -11.06 8.76 -14.19
C ALA A 101 -11.30 9.56 -15.47
N CYS A 102 -10.72 9.15 -16.60
CA CYS A 102 -10.95 9.79 -17.89
C CYS A 102 -12.40 9.62 -18.34
N GLU A 103 -12.98 8.44 -18.23
CA GLU A 103 -14.40 8.20 -18.53
C GLU A 103 -15.30 9.12 -17.71
N GLN A 104 -15.05 9.25 -16.42
CA GLN A 104 -15.83 10.16 -15.57
C GLN A 104 -15.75 11.62 -16.01
N ILE A 105 -14.58 12.09 -16.43
CA ILE A 105 -14.40 13.44 -16.97
C ILE A 105 -15.24 13.62 -18.24
N PHE A 106 -15.21 12.66 -19.16
CA PHE A 106 -16.02 12.71 -20.37
C PHE A 106 -17.51 12.81 -20.07
N TYR A 107 -18.03 11.99 -19.16
CA TYR A 107 -19.43 12.04 -18.75
C TYR A 107 -19.84 13.39 -18.16
N VAL A 108 -18.98 13.99 -17.33
CA VAL A 108 -19.27 15.30 -16.74
C VAL A 108 -19.28 16.41 -17.80
N VAL A 109 -18.32 16.39 -18.72
CA VAL A 109 -18.21 17.40 -19.80
C VAL A 109 -19.39 17.28 -20.76
N GLU A 110 -19.74 16.07 -21.20
CA GLU A 110 -20.86 15.81 -22.09
C GLU A 110 -22.21 16.28 -21.48
N ARG A 111 -22.44 15.95 -20.20
CA ARG A 111 -23.64 16.42 -19.49
C ARG A 111 -23.69 17.94 -19.39
N SER A 112 -22.57 18.59 -19.12
CA SER A 112 -22.52 20.05 -19.05
C SER A 112 -22.78 20.71 -20.39
N ALA A 113 -22.28 20.14 -21.49
CA ALA A 113 -22.56 20.61 -22.83
C ALA A 113 -24.04 20.51 -23.20
N LEU A 114 -24.68 19.38 -22.90
CA LEU A 114 -26.12 19.16 -23.13
C LEU A 114 -27.01 20.10 -22.31
N GLN A 115 -26.60 20.44 -21.08
CA GLN A 115 -27.37 21.38 -20.25
C GLN A 115 -27.23 22.84 -20.67
N ASN A 116 -26.13 23.21 -21.31
CA ASN A 116 -25.87 24.57 -21.79
C ASN A 116 -26.29 24.82 -23.25
N GLY A 117 -26.96 23.85 -23.89
CA GLY A 117 -27.53 24.01 -25.23
C GLY A 117 -26.49 24.13 -26.35
N LEU A 118 -25.28 23.55 -26.17
CA LEU A 118 -24.25 23.41 -27.19
C LEU A 118 -24.37 22.07 -27.90
#